data_c8203a35a9b63bc07329205f8d95e52e
#
_entry.id   c8203a35a9b63bc07329205f8d95e52e
#
_cell.length_a   1.000
_cell.length_b   1.000
_cell.length_c   1.000
_cell.angle_alpha   90.00
_cell.angle_beta   90.00
_cell.angle_gamma   90.00
#
_symmetry.space_group_name_H-M   'P 1'
#
loop_
_entity.id
_entity.type
_entity.pdbx_description
1 polymer ?
#
loop_
_entity_poly.entity_id
_entity_poly.type
_entity_poly.pdbx_seq_one_letter_code
_entity_poly.pdbx_strand_id
1 'polypeptide(L)'
;VYCITEDLEGEIWVGTDKGIGIFYNPSAIFSGNNFDAQQVLITEGEYGQYLLSEEKVKCITIDGANRKWIGTEKSGVFLISDDGMEEIQHFTSYNSPLFSDNIYDITINPSSGEVFIGTEEGLISYRSDATKGSDKQSTVKVFPNPVRETYNGLIAINGLVTNANIK
;
A
#
# COMPACT_ATOMS: atom_id res chain seq x y z
N VAL A 1 8.45 17.78 -0.33
CA VAL A 1 7.25 16.97 -0.53
C VAL A 1 7.13 16.66 -2.01
N TYR A 2 6.93 15.40 -2.35
CA TYR A 2 6.80 14.93 -3.75
C TYR A 2 5.41 14.37 -4.02
N CYS A 3 4.78 13.74 -3.03
CA CYS A 3 3.42 13.21 -3.15
C CYS A 3 2.66 13.34 -1.84
N ILE A 4 1.34 13.37 -1.94
CA ILE A 4 0.40 13.38 -0.83
C ILE A 4 -0.76 12.47 -1.24
N THR A 5 -1.18 11.57 -0.35
CA THR A 5 -2.34 10.70 -0.57
C THR A 5 -3.11 10.49 0.71
N GLU A 6 -4.42 10.33 0.60
CA GLU A 6 -5.31 9.93 1.68
C GLU A 6 -5.51 8.41 1.61
N ASP A 7 -5.41 7.74 2.74
CA ASP A 7 -5.67 6.32 2.82
C ASP A 7 -7.15 6.01 3.14
N LEU A 8 -7.51 4.73 3.27
CA LEU A 8 -8.90 4.33 3.49
C LEU A 8 -9.42 4.63 4.90
N GLU A 9 -8.54 4.98 5.84
CA GLU A 9 -8.88 5.40 7.21
C GLU A 9 -8.94 6.92 7.36
N GLY A 10 -8.63 7.66 6.28
CA GLY A 10 -8.62 9.13 6.26
C GLY A 10 -7.33 9.74 6.79
N GLU A 11 -6.27 8.96 6.90
CA GLU A 11 -4.93 9.42 7.23
C GLU A 11 -4.24 10.01 6.00
N ILE A 12 -3.43 11.04 6.19
CA ILE A 12 -2.71 11.67 5.10
C ILE A 12 -1.24 11.23 5.11
N TRP A 13 -0.84 10.55 4.08
CA TRP A 13 0.52 10.06 3.85
C TRP A 13 1.26 11.01 2.91
N VAL A 14 2.46 11.43 3.33
CA VAL A 14 3.26 12.44 2.63
C VAL A 14 4.63 11.87 2.31
N GLY A 15 4.96 11.79 1.02
CA GLY A 15 6.28 11.36 0.55
C GLY A 15 7.25 12.54 0.45
N THR A 16 8.45 12.36 1.01
CA THR A 16 9.49 13.38 1.08
C THR A 16 10.84 12.86 0.56
N ASP A 17 11.86 13.68 0.62
CA ASP A 17 13.26 13.30 0.36
C ASP A 17 13.91 12.54 1.52
N LYS A 18 13.19 12.38 2.63
CA LYS A 18 13.60 11.64 3.83
C LYS A 18 12.50 10.73 4.33
N GLY A 19 11.97 9.91 3.43
CA GLY A 19 10.92 8.95 3.75
C GLY A 19 9.54 9.56 3.83
N ILE A 20 8.75 9.09 4.80
CA ILE A 20 7.31 9.31 4.88
C ILE A 20 6.95 10.03 6.17
N GLY A 21 6.05 10.99 6.05
CA GLY A 21 5.35 11.60 7.18
C GLY A 21 3.86 11.30 7.12
N ILE A 22 3.23 11.05 8.25
CA ILE A 22 1.81 10.71 8.36
C ILE A 22 1.10 11.68 9.28
N PHE A 23 -0.07 12.17 8.83
CA PHE A 23 -1.02 12.89 9.67
C PHE A 23 -2.19 11.96 9.98
N TYR A 24 -2.17 11.33 11.16
CA TYR A 24 -3.18 10.37 11.60
C TYR A 24 -4.56 10.99 11.84
N ASN A 25 -4.62 12.27 12.16
CA ASN A 25 -5.88 12.97 12.36
C ASN A 25 -5.86 14.33 11.66
N PRO A 26 -6.08 14.38 10.33
CA PRO A 26 -6.03 15.64 9.58
C PRO A 26 -7.08 16.67 10.00
N SER A 27 -8.20 16.24 10.61
CA SER A 27 -9.22 17.16 11.14
C SER A 27 -8.73 17.98 12.34
N ALA A 28 -7.68 17.53 13.03
CA ALA A 28 -7.10 18.23 14.18
C ALA A 28 -6.41 19.56 13.81
N ILE A 29 -6.12 19.81 12.53
CA ILE A 29 -5.49 21.06 12.05
C ILE A 29 -6.23 22.33 12.51
N PHE A 30 -7.56 22.25 12.68
CA PHE A 30 -8.39 23.36 13.12
C PHE A 30 -8.64 23.40 14.63
N SER A 31 -8.13 22.43 15.39
CA SER A 31 -8.36 22.31 16.84
C SER A 31 -7.46 23.20 17.70
N GLY A 32 -6.45 23.84 17.08
CA GLY A 32 -5.44 24.64 17.79
C GLY A 32 -4.41 23.83 18.58
N ASN A 33 -4.43 22.52 18.47
CA ASN A 33 -3.42 21.62 19.03
C ASN A 33 -2.22 21.51 18.06
N ASN A 34 -1.12 20.91 18.57
CA ASN A 34 0.03 20.62 17.72
C ASN A 34 -0.37 19.67 16.59
N PHE A 35 -0.07 20.07 15.35
CA PHE A 35 -0.42 19.35 14.14
C PHE A 35 0.85 19.09 13.32
N ASP A 36 1.65 18.13 13.79
CA ASP A 36 2.88 17.73 13.13
C ASP A 36 2.72 16.35 12.50
N ALA A 37 3.34 16.17 11.32
CA ALA A 37 3.45 14.85 10.70
C ALA A 37 4.32 13.94 11.59
N GLN A 38 3.89 12.71 11.74
CA GLN A 38 4.60 11.67 12.47
C GLN A 38 5.29 10.72 11.49
N GLN A 39 6.42 10.16 11.90
CA GLN A 39 7.12 9.12 11.15
C GLN A 39 6.85 7.76 11.79
N VAL A 40 6.66 6.73 10.98
CA VAL A 40 6.51 5.35 11.47
C VAL A 40 7.87 4.84 11.91
N LEU A 41 7.98 4.41 13.15
CA LEU A 41 9.19 3.79 13.70
C LEU A 41 9.05 2.27 13.58
N ILE A 42 9.86 1.68 12.71
CA ILE A 42 9.98 0.22 12.61
C ILE A 42 11.09 -0.24 13.56
N THR A 43 10.77 -1.18 14.45
CA THR A 43 11.75 -1.74 15.39
C THR A 43 12.14 -3.15 14.96
N GLU A 44 13.40 -3.33 14.61
CA GLU A 44 14.03 -4.63 14.43
C GLU A 44 14.99 -4.93 15.58
N GLY A 45 14.57 -5.76 16.53
CA GLY A 45 15.35 -6.08 17.73
C GLY A 45 15.56 -4.87 18.64
N GLU A 46 16.81 -4.50 18.90
CA GLU A 46 17.16 -3.34 19.76
C GLU A 46 17.29 -2.00 18.98
N TYR A 47 17.15 -2.03 17.67
CA TYR A 47 17.32 -0.85 16.82
C TYR A 47 15.99 -0.43 16.21
N GLY A 48 15.71 0.88 16.24
CA GLY A 48 14.57 1.50 15.58
C GLY A 48 15.03 2.30 14.36
N GLN A 49 14.33 2.14 13.24
CA GLN A 49 14.53 2.93 12.04
C GLN A 49 13.19 3.50 11.58
N TYR A 50 13.20 4.75 11.13
CA TYR A 50 12.00 5.32 10.52
C TYR A 50 11.77 4.75 9.11
N LEU A 51 10.51 4.47 8.80
CA LEU A 51 10.08 3.91 7.52
C LEU A 51 10.65 4.74 6.36
N LEU A 52 11.47 4.09 5.53
CA LEU A 52 12.11 4.66 4.34
C LEU A 52 12.87 5.97 4.58
N SER A 53 13.45 6.20 5.78
CA SER A 53 14.09 7.47 6.17
C SER A 53 15.26 7.90 5.29
N GLU A 54 15.91 6.95 4.61
CA GLU A 54 17.02 7.20 3.69
C GLU A 54 16.56 7.31 2.23
N GLU A 55 15.24 7.13 1.97
CA GLU A 55 14.68 7.06 0.64
C GLU A 55 13.98 8.36 0.24
N LYS A 56 14.15 8.74 -1.02
CA LYS A 56 13.33 9.78 -1.62
C LYS A 56 12.06 9.17 -2.20
N VAL A 57 10.96 9.37 -1.50
CA VAL A 57 9.65 8.86 -1.88
C VAL A 57 9.00 9.78 -2.91
N LYS A 58 8.74 9.28 -4.11
CA LYS A 58 8.20 10.05 -5.24
C LYS A 58 6.69 9.92 -5.39
N CYS A 59 6.15 8.73 -5.14
CA CYS A 59 4.71 8.47 -5.24
C CYS A 59 4.27 7.49 -4.16
N ILE A 60 3.02 7.60 -3.74
CA ILE A 60 2.34 6.68 -2.82
C ILE A 60 0.93 6.44 -3.36
N THR A 61 0.54 5.18 -3.49
CA THR A 61 -0.79 4.79 -3.95
C THR A 61 -1.36 3.73 -3.03
N ILE A 62 -2.63 3.87 -2.67
CA ILE A 62 -3.33 3.01 -1.73
C ILE A 62 -4.12 1.95 -2.48
N ASP A 63 -3.99 0.68 -2.09
CA ASP A 63 -4.76 -0.41 -2.68
C ASP A 63 -6.07 -0.70 -1.92
N GLY A 64 -6.82 -1.68 -2.41
CA GLY A 64 -8.12 -2.05 -1.83
C GLY A 64 -8.06 -2.67 -0.43
N ALA A 65 -6.88 -3.05 0.04
CA ALA A 65 -6.61 -3.55 1.39
C ALA A 65 -5.92 -2.51 2.29
N ASN A 66 -5.97 -1.23 1.92
CA ASN A 66 -5.32 -0.12 2.60
C ASN A 66 -3.78 -0.21 2.65
N ARG A 67 -3.16 -1.10 1.86
CA ARG A 67 -1.70 -1.20 1.79
C ARG A 67 -1.14 -0.06 0.96
N LYS A 68 0.10 0.32 1.24
CA LYS A 68 0.78 1.45 0.63
C LYS A 68 1.78 0.94 -0.42
N TRP A 69 1.54 1.25 -1.68
CA TRP A 69 2.48 1.08 -2.79
C TRP A 69 3.30 2.34 -2.92
N ILE A 70 4.60 2.24 -2.64
CA ILE A 70 5.50 3.38 -2.51
C ILE A 70 6.59 3.29 -3.56
N GLY A 71 6.64 4.28 -4.45
CA GLY A 71 7.69 4.41 -5.45
C GLY A 71 8.79 5.37 -5.00
N THR A 72 10.03 4.94 -5.17
CA THR A 72 11.23 5.69 -4.78
C THR A 72 12.05 6.15 -5.98
N GLU A 73 13.03 7.04 -5.73
CA GLU A 73 13.93 7.53 -6.77
C GLU A 73 15.00 6.49 -7.17
N LYS A 74 15.41 5.60 -6.24
CA LYS A 74 16.57 4.72 -6.47
C LYS A 74 16.42 3.30 -5.93
N SER A 75 15.37 3.03 -5.19
CA SER A 75 15.22 1.76 -4.46
C SER A 75 13.99 0.98 -4.92
N GLY A 76 13.41 1.32 -6.08
CA GLY A 76 12.29 0.59 -6.65
C GLY A 76 10.97 0.87 -5.93
N VAL A 77 10.16 -0.18 -5.77
CA VAL A 77 8.81 -0.13 -5.22
C VAL A 77 8.70 -0.95 -3.95
N PHE A 78 8.16 -0.34 -2.90
CA PHE A 78 7.82 -0.99 -1.64
C PHE A 78 6.32 -1.19 -1.53
N LEU A 79 5.90 -2.37 -1.09
CA LEU A 79 4.54 -2.65 -0.64
C LEU A 79 4.57 -2.78 0.88
N ILE A 80 3.90 -1.86 1.56
CA ILE A 80 3.87 -1.74 3.01
C ILE A 80 2.47 -2.06 3.53
N SER A 81 2.36 -2.63 4.74
CA SER A 81 1.10 -2.91 5.42
C SER A 81 0.23 -1.67 5.59
N ASP A 82 -1.02 -1.89 5.96
CA ASP A 82 -2.02 -0.84 6.19
C ASP A 82 -1.60 0.14 7.31
N ASP A 83 -0.94 -0.35 8.35
CA ASP A 83 -0.44 0.44 9.47
C ASP A 83 0.98 0.99 9.26
N GLY A 84 1.66 0.63 8.15
CA GLY A 84 3.02 1.06 7.86
C GLY A 84 4.13 0.32 8.60
N MET A 85 3.81 -0.70 9.40
CA MET A 85 4.77 -1.35 10.30
C MET A 85 5.50 -2.53 9.66
N GLU A 86 4.99 -3.08 8.54
CA GLU A 86 5.54 -4.25 7.89
C GLU A 86 5.84 -3.97 6.41
N GLU A 87 7.06 -4.29 5.98
CA GLU A 87 7.39 -4.42 4.56
C GLU A 87 6.88 -5.77 4.05
N ILE A 88 5.78 -5.75 3.30
CA ILE A 88 5.19 -6.96 2.73
C ILE A 88 6.03 -7.45 1.55
N GLN A 89 6.49 -6.52 0.71
CA GLN A 89 7.26 -6.83 -0.49
C GLN A 89 8.09 -5.64 -0.97
N HIS A 90 9.27 -5.92 -1.51
CA HIS A 90 10.15 -4.93 -2.13
C HIS A 90 10.55 -5.38 -3.53
N PHE A 91 10.19 -4.59 -4.53
CA PHE A 91 10.50 -4.83 -5.94
C PHE A 91 11.63 -3.94 -6.41
N THR A 92 12.65 -4.56 -6.95
CA THR A 92 13.78 -3.88 -7.60
C THR A 92 14.04 -4.49 -8.98
N SER A 93 14.79 -3.81 -9.82
CA SER A 93 15.26 -4.34 -11.11
C SER A 93 16.13 -5.59 -10.97
N TYR A 94 16.70 -5.84 -9.79
CA TYR A 94 17.48 -7.03 -9.47
C TYR A 94 16.63 -8.26 -9.14
N ASN A 95 15.52 -8.09 -8.41
CA ASN A 95 14.71 -9.20 -7.88
C ASN A 95 13.37 -9.38 -8.60
N SER A 96 13.03 -8.49 -9.54
CA SER A 96 11.76 -8.50 -10.26
C SER A 96 11.94 -8.06 -11.71
N PRO A 97 10.90 -8.19 -12.58
CA PRO A 97 10.93 -7.67 -13.95
C PRO A 97 10.85 -6.13 -14.06
N LEU A 98 11.03 -5.40 -12.96
CA LEU A 98 11.03 -3.94 -12.96
C LEU A 98 12.13 -3.41 -13.90
N PHE A 99 11.80 -2.45 -14.78
CA PHE A 99 12.75 -1.97 -15.77
C PHE A 99 13.81 -1.04 -15.17
N SER A 100 13.45 -0.27 -14.15
CA SER A 100 14.35 0.65 -13.44
C SER A 100 13.88 0.84 -12.00
N ASP A 101 14.81 1.06 -11.08
CA ASP A 101 14.52 1.38 -9.68
C ASP A 101 14.11 2.85 -9.47
N ASN A 102 14.21 3.68 -10.52
CA ASN A 102 13.71 5.05 -10.50
C ASN A 102 12.23 5.08 -10.90
N ILE A 103 11.37 5.21 -9.92
CA ILE A 103 9.91 5.19 -10.09
C ILE A 103 9.39 6.60 -10.27
N TYR A 104 8.55 6.81 -11.27
CA TYR A 104 7.90 8.09 -11.50
C TYR A 104 6.50 8.16 -10.91
N ASP A 105 5.71 7.11 -11.12
CA ASP A 105 4.33 7.06 -10.64
C ASP A 105 3.84 5.62 -10.53
N ILE A 106 2.85 5.40 -9.65
CA ILE A 106 2.16 4.12 -9.47
C ILE A 106 0.66 4.40 -9.48
N THR A 107 -0.08 3.61 -10.26
CA THR A 107 -1.54 3.67 -10.25
C THR A 107 -2.13 2.26 -10.22
N ILE A 108 -3.31 2.13 -9.62
CA ILE A 108 -3.96 0.84 -9.39
C ILE A 108 -5.33 0.85 -10.05
N ASN A 109 -5.64 -0.20 -10.84
CA ASN A 109 -7.00 -0.42 -11.29
C ASN A 109 -7.82 -1.01 -10.11
N PRO A 110 -8.78 -0.26 -9.56
CA PRO A 110 -9.49 -0.68 -8.36
C PRO A 110 -10.36 -1.93 -8.57
N SER A 111 -10.76 -2.21 -9.82
CA SER A 111 -11.62 -3.34 -10.14
C SER A 111 -10.86 -4.66 -10.33
N SER A 112 -9.62 -4.59 -10.83
CA SER A 112 -8.80 -5.78 -11.11
C SER A 112 -7.68 -6.00 -10.08
N GLY A 113 -7.33 -4.98 -9.30
CA GLY A 113 -6.15 -4.98 -8.43
C GLY A 113 -4.83 -4.92 -9.22
N GLU A 114 -4.88 -4.61 -10.51
CA GLU A 114 -3.67 -4.49 -11.33
C GLU A 114 -2.97 -3.16 -11.02
N VAL A 115 -1.71 -3.24 -10.65
CA VAL A 115 -0.84 -2.13 -10.30
C VAL A 115 0.03 -1.80 -11.51
N PHE A 116 -0.05 -0.57 -12.00
CA PHE A 116 0.79 -0.07 -13.08
C PHE A 116 1.90 0.79 -12.50
N ILE A 117 3.12 0.49 -12.87
CA ILE A 117 4.34 1.12 -12.34
C ILE A 117 5.07 1.80 -13.51
N GLY A 118 5.10 3.12 -13.48
CA GLY A 118 5.86 3.94 -14.42
C GLY A 118 7.28 4.16 -13.90
N THR A 119 8.26 3.66 -14.63
CA THR A 119 9.68 3.80 -14.32
C THR A 119 10.37 4.72 -15.31
N GLU A 120 11.62 5.09 -15.06
CA GLU A 120 12.45 5.83 -15.99
C GLU A 120 12.59 5.13 -17.35
N GLU A 121 12.59 3.80 -17.38
CA GLU A 121 12.82 2.99 -18.58
C GLU A 121 11.55 2.40 -19.20
N GLY A 122 10.38 2.65 -18.63
CA GLY A 122 9.12 2.21 -19.19
C GLY A 122 8.02 1.90 -18.18
N LEU A 123 6.93 1.35 -18.70
CA LEU A 123 5.74 1.00 -17.93
C LEU A 123 5.64 -0.52 -17.78
N ILE A 124 5.42 -0.99 -16.58
CA ILE A 124 5.14 -2.40 -16.28
C ILE A 124 3.89 -2.51 -15.42
N SER A 125 3.21 -3.66 -15.47
CA SER A 125 2.12 -3.96 -14.55
C SER A 125 2.41 -5.20 -13.71
N TYR A 126 1.85 -5.18 -12.49
CA TYR A 126 1.87 -6.28 -11.54
C TYR A 126 0.44 -6.58 -11.09
N ARG A 127 0.06 -7.86 -11.12
CA ARG A 127 -1.27 -8.24 -10.64
C ARG A 127 -1.24 -8.50 -9.14
N SER A 128 -1.76 -7.54 -8.40
CA SER A 128 -1.93 -7.66 -6.95
C SER A 128 -3.18 -8.48 -6.60
N ASP A 129 -3.26 -8.88 -5.34
CA ASP A 129 -4.34 -9.66 -4.75
C ASP A 129 -5.43 -8.80 -4.08
N ALA A 130 -5.20 -7.48 -3.94
CA ALA A 130 -6.16 -6.56 -3.32
C ALA A 130 -6.98 -5.82 -4.39
N THR A 131 -8.29 -5.87 -4.24
CA THR A 131 -9.25 -5.10 -5.04
C THR A 131 -10.11 -4.24 -4.13
N LYS A 132 -10.53 -3.08 -4.61
CA LYS A 132 -11.47 -2.25 -3.87
C LYS A 132 -12.80 -2.98 -3.65
N GLY A 133 -13.29 -2.97 -2.42
CA GLY A 133 -14.61 -3.50 -2.10
C GLY A 133 -15.70 -2.76 -2.88
N SER A 134 -16.79 -3.47 -3.18
CA SER A 134 -17.94 -2.89 -3.88
C SER A 134 -18.79 -2.06 -2.91
N ASP A 135 -19.39 -0.98 -3.40
CA ASP A 135 -20.39 -0.19 -2.64
C ASP A 135 -21.73 -0.92 -2.50
N LYS A 136 -21.95 -1.97 -3.29
CA LYS A 136 -23.17 -2.79 -3.25
C LYS A 136 -22.82 -4.26 -3.15
N GLN A 137 -23.57 -4.98 -2.30
CA GLN A 137 -23.43 -6.41 -2.19
C GLN A 137 -23.73 -7.07 -3.54
N SER A 138 -22.79 -7.86 -4.05
CA SER A 138 -22.98 -8.72 -5.21
C SER A 138 -23.14 -10.18 -4.79
N THR A 139 -23.20 -11.11 -5.74
CA THR A 139 -23.21 -12.54 -5.43
C THR A 139 -21.89 -12.93 -4.79
N VAL A 140 -21.93 -13.28 -3.51
CA VAL A 140 -20.74 -13.74 -2.78
C VAL A 140 -20.32 -15.10 -3.29
N LYS A 141 -19.04 -15.24 -3.64
CA LYS A 141 -18.43 -16.51 -4.05
C LYS A 141 -17.30 -16.83 -3.11
N VAL A 142 -17.24 -18.09 -2.67
CA VAL A 142 -16.20 -18.61 -1.80
C VAL A 142 -15.43 -19.70 -2.55
N PHE A 143 -14.10 -19.64 -2.51
CA PHE A 143 -13.24 -20.61 -3.19
C PHE A 143 -12.13 -21.09 -2.25
N PRO A 144 -11.84 -22.39 -2.26
CA PRO A 144 -12.59 -23.46 -2.90
C PRO A 144 -13.93 -23.73 -2.19
N ASN A 145 -14.94 -24.19 -2.92
CA ASN A 145 -16.20 -24.60 -2.36
C ASN A 145 -16.70 -25.85 -3.12
N PRO A 146 -16.79 -27.05 -2.44
CA PRO A 146 -16.49 -27.25 -1.02
C PRO A 146 -15.00 -27.25 -0.69
N VAL A 147 -14.67 -26.89 0.54
CA VAL A 147 -13.32 -27.05 1.11
C VAL A 147 -13.12 -28.53 1.46
N ARG A 148 -12.10 -29.18 0.90
CA ARG A 148 -11.76 -30.58 1.19
C ARG A 148 -10.95 -30.64 2.49
N GLU A 149 -11.08 -31.74 3.27
CA GLU A 149 -10.36 -31.95 4.53
C GLU A 149 -8.83 -31.84 4.41
N THR A 150 -8.30 -32.15 3.24
CA THR A 150 -6.84 -32.07 2.95
C THR A 150 -6.38 -30.71 2.44
N TYR A 151 -7.28 -29.73 2.33
CA TYR A 151 -6.94 -28.42 1.82
C TYR A 151 -6.37 -27.51 2.92
N ASN A 152 -5.12 -27.09 2.76
CA ASN A 152 -4.40 -26.22 3.70
C ASN A 152 -4.09 -24.83 3.11
N GLY A 153 -4.72 -24.46 2.00
CA GLY A 153 -4.55 -23.17 1.35
C GLY A 153 -5.50 -22.09 1.86
N LEU A 154 -5.36 -20.89 1.35
CA LEU A 154 -6.22 -19.75 1.67
C LEU A 154 -7.61 -19.92 1.05
N ILE A 155 -8.64 -19.50 1.78
CA ILE A 155 -10.02 -19.43 1.27
C ILE A 155 -10.24 -18.00 0.76
N ALA A 156 -10.53 -17.87 -0.53
CA ALA A 156 -10.87 -16.60 -1.16
C ALA A 156 -12.38 -16.34 -1.11
N ILE A 157 -12.76 -15.16 -0.69
CA ILE A 157 -14.16 -14.69 -0.70
C ILE A 157 -14.23 -13.48 -1.62
N ASN A 158 -15.13 -13.52 -2.61
CA ASN A 158 -15.32 -12.45 -3.58
C ASN A 158 -16.77 -11.94 -3.55
N GLY A 159 -17.00 -10.71 -3.97
CA GLY A 159 -18.33 -10.09 -4.05
C GLY A 159 -18.80 -9.44 -2.75
N LEU A 160 -17.91 -9.20 -1.81
CA LEU A 160 -18.20 -8.48 -0.57
C LEU A 160 -18.28 -6.96 -0.81
N VAL A 161 -19.06 -6.29 0.02
CA VAL A 161 -19.07 -4.82 0.11
C VAL A 161 -17.88 -4.33 0.94
N THR A 162 -17.53 -3.07 0.79
CA THR A 162 -16.58 -2.37 1.66
C THR A 162 -17.01 -2.53 3.12
N ASN A 163 -16.07 -2.82 4.02
CA ASN A 163 -16.31 -3.04 5.45
C ASN A 163 -17.24 -4.22 5.79
N ALA A 164 -17.33 -5.23 4.92
CA ALA A 164 -18.10 -6.43 5.21
C ALA A 164 -17.52 -7.19 6.40
N ASN A 165 -18.39 -7.54 7.37
CA ASN A 165 -17.99 -8.40 8.49
C ASN A 165 -18.26 -9.86 8.15
N ILE A 166 -17.24 -10.70 8.21
CA ILE A 166 -17.30 -12.13 7.94
C ILE A 166 -17.25 -12.87 9.28
N LYS A 167 -18.27 -13.69 9.53
CA LYS A 167 -18.37 -14.53 10.73
C LYS A 167 -18.34 -16.01 10.36
#